data_7c1c9e2b8e0405c81de9115ac4e874f6
#
_entry.id   7c1c9e2b8e0405c81de9115ac4e874f6
#
_cell.length_a   1.000
_cell.length_b   1.000
_cell.length_c   1.000
_cell.angle_alpha   90.00
_cell.angle_beta   90.00
_cell.angle_gamma   90.00
#
_symmetry.space_group_name_H-M   'P 1'
#
loop_
_entity.id
_entity.type
_entity.pdbx_description
1 polymer ?
#
loop_
_entity_poly.entity_id
_entity_poly.type
_entity_poly.pdbx_seq_one_letter_code
_entity_poly.pdbx_strand_id
1 'polypeptide(L)'
;MPRLLLRLVLSLPLVVAACATEPPLDVRLQPLVGKTEAELVQTLGVPSATYAVGGDRFLQYEDQTSTIYPGDPFWGGRYRRFGGPIYSPPLVVTRTCAITFALRDQRVASFTFRGNGCR
;
A
#
# COMPACT_ATOMS: atom_id res chain seq x y z
N MET A 1 -40.22 24.98 36.03
CA MET A 1 -39.92 24.43 34.71
C MET A 1 -38.46 23.94 34.58
N PRO A 2 -37.91 23.22 35.53
CA PRO A 2 -36.51 22.80 35.42
C PRO A 2 -36.28 21.45 34.68
N ARG A 3 -37.36 20.89 34.14
CA ARG A 3 -37.27 19.55 33.48
C ARG A 3 -36.91 19.57 32.00
N LEU A 4 -36.89 20.75 31.37
CA LEU A 4 -36.60 20.87 29.93
C LEU A 4 -35.11 21.06 29.64
N LEU A 5 -34.33 21.54 30.60
CA LEU A 5 -32.89 21.78 30.42
C LEU A 5 -32.03 20.52 30.63
N LEU A 6 -32.56 19.48 31.22
CA LEU A 6 -31.82 18.24 31.51
C LEU A 6 -31.79 17.26 30.32
N ARG A 7 -32.56 17.50 29.27
CA ARG A 7 -32.61 16.63 28.09
C ARG A 7 -31.73 17.07 26.94
N LEU A 8 -31.08 18.22 27.05
CA LEU A 8 -30.26 18.77 25.97
C LEU A 8 -28.75 18.43 26.06
N VAL A 9 -28.32 17.75 27.12
CA VAL A 9 -26.90 17.45 27.38
C VAL A 9 -26.51 16.04 26.95
N LEU A 10 -27.44 15.20 26.49
CA LEU A 10 -27.18 13.77 26.28
C LEU A 10 -27.05 13.36 24.81
N SER A 11 -26.75 14.27 23.91
CA SER A 11 -26.48 13.93 22.50
C SER A 11 -25.15 14.47 22.01
N LEU A 12 -24.07 14.20 22.75
CA LEU A 12 -22.73 14.34 22.22
C LEU A 12 -22.44 13.05 21.45
N PRO A 13 -22.38 13.07 20.10
CA PRO A 13 -21.96 11.88 19.36
C PRO A 13 -20.51 11.62 19.73
N LEU A 14 -20.26 10.49 20.36
CA LEU A 14 -18.94 9.95 20.58
C LEU A 14 -18.37 9.60 19.20
N VAL A 15 -17.70 10.55 18.57
CA VAL A 15 -16.93 10.28 17.33
C VAL A 15 -15.75 9.43 17.76
N VAL A 16 -15.95 8.13 17.75
CA VAL A 16 -14.85 7.17 17.84
C VAL A 16 -14.09 7.29 16.54
N ALA A 17 -12.98 8.00 16.56
CA ALA A 17 -11.99 7.94 15.48
C ALA A 17 -11.44 6.52 15.47
N ALA A 18 -12.08 5.64 14.69
CA ALA A 18 -11.54 4.33 14.40
C ALA A 18 -10.30 4.56 13.53
N CYS A 19 -9.12 4.37 14.08
CA CYS A 19 -7.91 4.20 13.29
C CYS A 19 -8.10 2.94 12.47
N ALA A 20 -8.57 3.09 11.22
CA ALA A 20 -8.69 1.99 10.29
C ALA A 20 -7.27 1.56 9.90
N THR A 21 -6.79 0.47 10.50
CA THR A 21 -5.58 -0.20 10.05
C THR A 21 -5.89 -0.85 8.70
N GLU A 22 -5.13 -0.51 7.68
CA GLU A 22 -5.28 -1.10 6.36
C GLU A 22 -5.07 -2.62 6.44
N PRO A 23 -5.98 -3.44 5.89
CA PRO A 23 -5.84 -4.88 5.96
C PRO A 23 -4.61 -5.35 5.16
N PRO A 24 -3.97 -6.46 5.54
CA PRO A 24 -2.83 -7.01 4.84
C PRO A 24 -3.18 -7.35 3.38
N LEU A 25 -2.17 -7.36 2.52
CA LEU A 25 -2.35 -7.47 1.07
C LEU A 25 -3.04 -8.77 0.65
N ASP A 26 -2.72 -9.87 1.29
CA ASP A 26 -3.36 -11.17 1.04
C ASP A 26 -4.88 -11.13 1.26
N VAL A 27 -5.33 -10.47 2.32
CA VAL A 27 -6.76 -10.28 2.61
C VAL A 27 -7.42 -9.41 1.56
N ARG A 28 -6.73 -8.38 1.06
CA ARG A 28 -7.26 -7.49 0.01
C ARG A 28 -7.35 -8.17 -1.34
N LEU A 29 -6.45 -9.12 -1.62
CA LEU A 29 -6.41 -9.83 -2.90
C LEU A 29 -7.37 -11.04 -2.94
N GLN A 30 -7.76 -11.58 -1.80
CA GLN A 30 -8.65 -12.74 -1.71
C GLN A 30 -9.97 -12.59 -2.52
N PRO A 31 -10.66 -11.45 -2.49
CA PRO A 31 -11.90 -11.27 -3.27
C PRO A 31 -11.70 -11.36 -4.79
N LEU A 32 -10.46 -11.22 -5.27
CA LEU A 32 -10.14 -11.30 -6.69
C LEU A 32 -10.02 -12.74 -7.20
N VAL A 33 -9.88 -13.72 -6.30
CA VAL A 33 -9.88 -15.14 -6.66
C VAL A 33 -11.25 -15.52 -7.21
N GLY A 34 -11.27 -16.21 -8.36
CA GLY A 34 -12.49 -16.57 -9.08
C GLY A 34 -13.00 -15.52 -10.06
N LYS A 35 -12.44 -14.31 -10.06
CA LYS A 35 -12.73 -13.27 -11.02
C LYS A 35 -12.20 -13.62 -12.40
N THR A 36 -12.87 -13.13 -13.45
CA THR A 36 -12.39 -13.27 -14.83
C THR A 36 -11.23 -12.30 -15.09
N GLU A 37 -10.47 -12.56 -16.14
CA GLU A 37 -9.39 -11.66 -16.57
C GLU A 37 -9.93 -10.24 -16.86
N ALA A 38 -11.09 -10.14 -17.51
CA ALA A 38 -11.71 -8.85 -17.79
C ALA A 38 -12.07 -8.08 -16.51
N GLU A 39 -12.63 -8.73 -15.51
CA GLU A 39 -12.94 -8.13 -14.22
C GLU A 39 -11.67 -7.70 -13.48
N LEU A 40 -10.62 -8.50 -13.56
CA LEU A 40 -9.33 -8.18 -12.96
C LEU A 40 -8.71 -6.93 -13.60
N VAL A 41 -8.74 -6.85 -14.93
CA VAL A 41 -8.22 -5.68 -15.67
C VAL A 41 -9.07 -4.43 -15.39
N GLN A 42 -10.38 -4.57 -15.25
CA GLN A 42 -11.25 -3.45 -14.87
C GLN A 42 -10.95 -2.93 -13.45
N THR A 43 -10.58 -3.81 -12.54
CA THR A 43 -10.30 -3.47 -11.15
C THR A 43 -8.89 -2.93 -10.94
N LEU A 44 -7.89 -3.59 -11.52
CA LEU A 44 -6.46 -3.30 -11.29
C LEU A 44 -5.78 -2.56 -12.45
N GLY A 45 -6.45 -2.47 -13.60
CA GLY A 45 -5.86 -1.93 -14.81
C GLY A 45 -5.13 -2.99 -15.63
N VAL A 46 -4.37 -2.53 -16.62
CA VAL A 46 -3.61 -3.40 -17.53
C VAL A 46 -2.40 -3.97 -16.79
N PRO A 47 -2.16 -5.30 -16.89
CA PRO A 47 -0.99 -5.91 -16.26
C PRO A 47 0.32 -5.41 -16.88
N SER A 48 1.37 -5.35 -16.06
CA SER A 48 2.72 -4.98 -16.50
C SER A 48 3.35 -6.03 -17.39
N ALA A 49 3.04 -7.30 -17.15
CA ALA A 49 3.53 -8.44 -17.94
C ALA A 49 2.48 -9.56 -17.96
N THR A 50 2.50 -10.32 -19.03
CA THR A 50 1.67 -11.51 -19.20
C THR A 50 2.51 -12.67 -19.66
N TYR A 51 2.24 -13.85 -19.15
CA TYR A 51 2.92 -15.08 -19.53
C TYR A 51 1.94 -16.22 -19.58
N ALA A 52 2.04 -17.06 -20.59
CA ALA A 52 1.20 -18.24 -20.77
C ALA A 52 2.06 -19.48 -20.87
N VAL A 53 1.76 -20.49 -20.06
CA VAL A 53 2.45 -21.77 -20.07
C VAL A 53 1.48 -22.90 -19.69
N GLY A 54 1.50 -23.98 -20.46
CA GLY A 54 0.74 -25.19 -20.13
C GLY A 54 -0.77 -25.00 -19.99
N GLY A 55 -1.38 -24.03 -20.69
CA GLY A 55 -2.80 -23.70 -20.58
C GLY A 55 -3.13 -22.73 -19.42
N ASP A 56 -2.19 -22.46 -18.55
CA ASP A 56 -2.31 -21.43 -17.51
C ASP A 56 -1.78 -20.09 -18.01
N ARG A 57 -2.40 -19.03 -17.57
CA ARG A 57 -2.00 -17.66 -17.90
C ARG A 57 -1.66 -16.91 -16.62
N PHE A 58 -0.54 -16.19 -16.66
CA PHE A 58 -0.07 -15.41 -15.54
C PHE A 58 -0.11 -13.92 -15.89
N LEU A 59 -0.72 -13.13 -15.02
CA LEU A 59 -0.77 -11.67 -15.13
C LEU A 59 0.02 -11.06 -13.99
N GLN A 60 1.02 -10.27 -14.32
CA GLN A 60 1.84 -9.59 -13.32
C GLN A 60 1.47 -8.11 -13.26
N TYR A 61 1.27 -7.63 -12.05
CA TYR A 61 1.09 -6.22 -11.72
C TYR A 61 2.25 -5.80 -10.84
N GLU A 62 2.95 -4.76 -11.24
CA GLU A 62 4.07 -4.22 -10.48
C GLU A 62 3.73 -2.82 -10.00
N ASP A 63 3.86 -2.60 -8.71
CA ASP A 63 3.75 -1.29 -8.08
C ASP A 63 5.10 -0.89 -7.52
N GLN A 64 5.48 0.36 -7.76
CA GLN A 64 6.75 0.92 -7.32
C GLN A 64 6.50 2.25 -6.63
N THR A 65 6.97 2.35 -5.40
CA THR A 65 6.92 3.57 -4.62
C THR A 65 8.34 4.01 -4.26
N SER A 66 8.67 5.25 -4.61
CA SER A 66 9.95 5.85 -4.25
C SER A 66 9.74 6.94 -3.20
N THR A 67 10.43 6.84 -2.09
CA THR A 67 10.42 7.84 -1.02
C THR A 67 11.80 8.50 -0.95
N ILE A 68 11.80 9.82 -1.06
CA ILE A 68 13.02 10.61 -0.93
C ILE A 68 13.11 11.10 0.51
N TYR A 69 14.13 10.67 1.22
CA TYR A 69 14.50 11.24 2.51
C TYR A 69 15.48 12.37 2.25
N PRO A 70 15.09 13.64 2.49
CA PRO A 70 16.02 14.76 2.31
C PRO A 70 17.21 14.56 3.22
N GLY A 71 18.40 14.76 2.66
CA GLY A 71 19.62 14.77 3.45
C GLY A 71 19.51 15.82 4.54
N ASP A 72 19.98 15.51 5.70
CA ASP A 72 19.93 16.43 6.83
C ASP A 72 20.87 17.62 6.54
N PRO A 73 20.34 18.85 6.36
CA PRO A 73 21.21 20.01 6.31
C PRO A 73 21.71 20.23 7.72
N PHE A 74 22.65 19.43 8.12
CA PHE A 74 23.53 19.72 9.20
C PHE A 74 22.93 20.38 10.47
N TRP A 75 22.56 19.58 11.41
CA TRP A 75 22.33 20.00 12.81
C TRP A 75 23.44 19.60 13.77
N GLY A 76 24.64 19.32 13.28
CA GLY A 76 25.77 18.90 14.07
C GLY A 76 26.60 20.04 14.61
N GLY A 77 26.08 20.87 15.50
CA GLY A 77 26.89 21.85 16.21
C GLY A 77 28.10 21.26 16.93
N ARG A 78 28.10 19.98 17.20
CA ARG A 78 29.24 19.25 17.79
C ARG A 78 30.36 18.91 16.80
N TYR A 79 30.02 18.80 15.51
CA TYR A 79 31.00 18.41 14.48
C TYR A 79 31.71 19.59 13.81
N ARG A 80 31.28 20.82 14.10
CA ARG A 80 32.00 22.04 13.68
C ARG A 80 33.45 22.13 14.17
N ARG A 81 33.78 21.40 15.22
CA ARG A 81 35.15 21.33 15.73
C ARG A 81 36.11 20.58 14.82
N PHE A 82 35.65 19.77 13.92
CA PHE A 82 36.46 18.88 13.08
C PHE A 82 36.46 19.25 11.58
N GLY A 83 36.15 20.50 11.26
CA GLY A 83 36.54 21.06 9.99
C GLY A 83 35.52 20.90 8.86
N GLY A 84 34.26 21.20 9.07
CA GLY A 84 33.36 21.47 7.94
C GLY A 84 31.97 20.87 8.09
N PRO A 85 30.99 21.35 7.27
CA PRO A 85 29.65 20.80 7.27
C PRO A 85 29.69 19.38 6.71
N ILE A 86 29.23 18.41 7.48
CA ILE A 86 28.96 17.06 6.98
C ILE A 86 27.68 17.16 6.18
N TYR A 87 27.81 17.12 4.87
CA TYR A 87 26.67 17.07 3.96
C TYR A 87 26.22 15.62 3.83
N SER A 88 25.01 15.34 4.30
CA SER A 88 24.38 14.06 4.09
C SER A 88 23.53 14.14 2.82
N PRO A 89 23.85 13.39 1.76
CA PRO A 89 23.07 13.41 0.53
C PRO A 89 21.66 12.85 0.77
N PRO A 90 20.67 13.25 -0.03
CA PRO A 90 19.33 12.68 0.07
C PRO A 90 19.37 11.18 -0.23
N LEU A 91 18.64 10.42 0.57
CA LEU A 91 18.49 8.98 0.37
C LEU A 91 17.18 8.70 -0.36
N VAL A 92 17.27 8.02 -1.49
CA VAL A 92 16.10 7.53 -2.22
C VAL A 92 15.89 6.06 -1.87
N VAL A 93 14.76 5.76 -1.25
CA VAL A 93 14.36 4.39 -0.95
C VAL A 93 13.24 4.00 -1.88
N THR A 94 13.48 3.01 -2.74
CA THR A 94 12.49 2.45 -3.64
C THR A 94 11.96 1.15 -3.09
N ARG A 95 10.64 1.03 -3.04
CA ARG A 95 9.93 -0.19 -2.65
C ARG A 95 9.10 -0.67 -3.82
N THR A 96 9.19 -1.95 -4.09
CA THR A 96 8.46 -2.60 -5.18
C THR A 96 7.60 -3.72 -4.65
N CYS A 97 6.41 -3.88 -5.23
CA CYS A 97 5.56 -5.03 -5.02
C CYS A 97 5.11 -5.57 -6.37
N ALA A 98 5.50 -6.79 -6.69
CA ALA A 98 5.04 -7.51 -7.86
C ALA A 98 4.01 -8.54 -7.44
N ILE A 99 2.78 -8.41 -7.95
CA ILE A 99 1.68 -9.32 -7.70
C ILE A 99 1.46 -10.12 -8.97
N THR A 100 1.43 -11.44 -8.87
CA THR A 100 1.20 -12.34 -10.00
C THR A 100 -0.07 -13.13 -9.76
N PHE A 101 -1.03 -13.01 -10.67
CA PHE A 101 -2.24 -13.81 -10.69
C PHE A 101 -2.07 -14.96 -11.66
N ALA A 102 -2.36 -16.18 -11.18
CA ALA A 102 -2.43 -17.36 -12.01
C ALA A 102 -3.89 -17.59 -12.44
N LEU A 103 -4.14 -17.55 -13.74
CA LEU A 103 -5.46 -17.78 -14.33
C LEU A 103 -5.52 -19.18 -14.91
N ARG A 104 -6.56 -19.90 -14.54
CA ARG A 104 -6.94 -21.19 -15.13
C ARG A 104 -8.38 -21.08 -15.61
N ASP A 105 -8.65 -21.56 -16.82
CA ASP A 105 -9.97 -21.44 -17.45
C ASP A 105 -10.51 -20.00 -17.44
N GLN A 106 -9.63 -19.02 -17.71
CA GLN A 106 -9.91 -17.59 -17.76
C GLN A 106 -10.37 -16.96 -16.43
N ARG A 107 -10.15 -17.66 -15.32
CA ARG A 107 -10.45 -17.17 -13.98
C ARG A 107 -9.21 -17.23 -13.08
N VAL A 108 -9.15 -16.29 -12.17
CA VAL A 108 -8.07 -16.27 -11.17
C VAL A 108 -8.18 -17.50 -10.27
N ALA A 109 -7.19 -18.36 -10.34
CA ALA A 109 -7.08 -19.55 -9.48
C ALA A 109 -6.32 -19.25 -8.20
N SER A 110 -5.24 -18.47 -8.29
CA SER A 110 -4.38 -18.11 -7.17
C SER A 110 -3.62 -16.83 -7.45
N PHE A 111 -2.97 -16.30 -6.43
CA PHE A 111 -2.06 -15.18 -6.56
C PHE A 111 -0.84 -15.37 -5.68
N THR A 112 0.26 -14.74 -6.06
CA THR A 112 1.49 -14.63 -5.27
C THR A 112 1.98 -13.19 -5.33
N PHE A 113 2.74 -12.76 -4.36
CA PHE A 113 3.35 -11.44 -4.37
C PHE A 113 4.78 -11.48 -3.83
N ARG A 114 5.63 -10.61 -4.37
CA ARG A 114 7.04 -10.49 -4.00
C ARG A 114 7.43 -9.02 -3.95
N GLY A 115 8.31 -8.70 -3.03
CA GLY A 115 8.90 -7.38 -2.90
C GLY A 115 8.87 -6.83 -1.49
N ASN A 116 9.65 -5.79 -1.27
CA ASN A 116 9.74 -5.10 0.00
C ASN A 116 8.64 -4.03 0.21
N GLY A 117 7.83 -3.79 -0.81
CA GLY A 117 6.71 -2.85 -0.81
C GLY A 117 5.33 -3.49 -0.69
N CYS A 118 5.25 -4.83 -0.61
CA CYS A 118 3.99 -5.55 -0.46
C CYS A 118 3.46 -5.43 0.98
N ARG A 119 2.36 -4.66 1.16
CA ARG A 119 1.70 -4.45 2.46
C ARG A 119 0.20 -4.54 2.33
#